data_c1f98c6ca9a5b2070b6afd48578dca45
#
_entry.id   c1f98c6ca9a5b2070b6afd48578dca45
#
_cell.length_a   1.000
_cell.length_b   1.000
_cell.length_c   1.000
_cell.angle_alpha   90.00
_cell.angle_beta   90.00
_cell.angle_gamma   90.00
#
_symmetry.space_group_name_H-M   'P 1'
#
loop_
_entity.id
_entity.type
_entity.pdbx_description
1 polymer ?
#
loop_
_entity_poly.entity_id
_entity_poly.type
_entity_poly.pdbx_seq_one_letter_code
_entity_poly.pdbx_strand_id
1 'polypeptide(L)'
;MNDTKSPSRNAPKAPEAAGADRPQDNGGGLFTGRGLVCVRGGRTVFEGLDFTLKSGDALVLLGPNGSGKSSLLRIMAGLLKPGGGDLLWYGYAVTDDPESHHARQHYVGHLDGLKVAMTVSENLSFWTGLRMGEAPPPGLIRNALDTFGLDHLADFPARMLSAGQKRRLSLARVLASPADLWLLDEPAVALDRESVATLEQAIARHRRRGGMVVVATHSEIALSRAWPLYLDRFAPSSGLAELREDAATALGDGGHKSARASRQEAQP
;
A
#
# COMPACT_ATOMS: atom_id res chain seq x y z
N MET A 1 23.00 48.35 28.30
CA MET A 1 23.14 48.70 26.87
C MET A 1 23.94 47.62 26.20
N ASN A 2 23.25 46.69 25.56
CA ASN A 2 23.64 46.06 24.30
C ASN A 2 22.58 45.04 23.94
N ASP A 3 21.65 45.52 23.09
CA ASP A 3 20.68 44.69 22.37
C ASP A 3 21.40 43.87 21.30
N THR A 4 21.26 42.54 21.34
CA THR A 4 21.58 41.68 20.20
C THR A 4 20.31 41.00 19.70
N LYS A 5 19.68 41.63 18.73
CA LYS A 5 18.59 41.14 17.90
C LYS A 5 19.07 39.95 17.07
N SER A 6 18.53 38.76 17.32
CA SER A 6 18.63 37.62 16.41
C SER A 6 17.75 37.80 15.18
N PRO A 7 18.17 37.44 13.97
CA PRO A 7 17.37 37.56 12.77
C PRO A 7 16.37 36.40 12.66
N SER A 8 15.10 36.75 12.49
CA SER A 8 13.98 35.90 12.10
C SER A 8 14.32 35.20 10.78
N ARG A 9 14.44 33.86 10.79
CA ARG A 9 14.44 33.05 9.57
C ARG A 9 13.02 32.87 9.09
N ASN A 10 12.66 33.59 8.03
CA ASN A 10 11.47 33.33 7.22
C ASN A 10 11.67 31.99 6.49
N ALA A 11 11.01 30.93 6.96
CA ALA A 11 10.86 29.70 6.19
C ALA A 11 9.79 29.92 5.10
N PRO A 12 9.98 29.45 3.87
CA PRO A 12 8.98 29.58 2.83
C PRO A 12 7.72 28.79 3.22
N LYS A 13 6.57 29.49 3.17
CA LYS A 13 5.25 28.93 3.40
C LYS A 13 4.98 27.89 2.31
N ALA A 14 4.77 26.62 2.71
CA ALA A 14 4.35 25.55 1.81
C ALA A 14 3.05 25.93 1.09
N PRO A 15 2.87 25.52 -0.20
CA PRO A 15 1.67 25.86 -0.95
C PRO A 15 0.45 25.22 -0.27
N GLU A 16 -0.57 26.04 -0.05
CA GLU A 16 -1.90 25.63 0.42
C GLU A 16 -2.48 24.62 -0.58
N ALA A 17 -2.54 23.35 -0.20
CA ALA A 17 -3.14 22.32 -1.00
C ALA A 17 -4.64 22.53 -1.09
N ALA A 18 -5.11 22.84 -2.30
CA ALA A 18 -6.51 23.00 -2.64
C ALA A 18 -7.32 21.75 -2.31
N GLY A 19 -8.35 21.94 -1.49
CA GLY A 19 -9.61 21.24 -1.37
C GLY A 19 -9.70 19.77 -1.80
N ALA A 20 -9.35 18.85 -0.91
CA ALA A 20 -10.01 17.56 -0.80
C ALA A 20 -10.43 17.45 0.66
N ASP A 21 -11.65 16.98 0.89
CA ASP A 21 -12.29 16.79 2.20
C ASP A 21 -11.34 15.99 3.13
N ARG A 22 -10.43 16.70 3.81
CA ARG A 22 -9.49 16.10 4.77
C ARG A 22 -10.23 15.95 6.08
N PRO A 23 -10.16 14.80 6.75
CA PRO A 23 -10.53 14.74 8.14
C PRO A 23 -9.64 15.76 8.88
N GLN A 24 -10.24 16.79 9.44
CA GLN A 24 -9.52 17.77 10.25
C GLN A 24 -8.90 17.02 11.43
N ASP A 25 -7.58 17.15 11.60
CA ASP A 25 -6.84 16.55 12.70
C ASP A 25 -7.23 17.25 14.01
N ASN A 26 -8.24 16.70 14.66
CA ASN A 26 -8.65 17.12 16.00
C ASN A 26 -7.77 16.45 17.09
N GLY A 27 -6.50 16.18 16.81
CA GLY A 27 -5.53 15.70 17.80
C GLY A 27 -5.59 14.20 18.11
N GLY A 28 -6.27 13.39 17.31
CA GLY A 28 -6.52 11.98 17.60
C GLY A 28 -6.14 10.98 16.48
N GLY A 29 -5.19 11.31 15.61
CA GLY A 29 -4.67 10.37 14.65
C GLY A 29 -3.87 9.26 15.31
N LEU A 30 -4.17 7.99 15.00
CA LEU A 30 -3.45 6.85 15.55
C LEU A 30 -2.17 6.57 14.75
N PHE A 31 -2.24 6.67 13.42
CA PHE A 31 -1.11 6.47 12.51
C PHE A 31 -1.07 7.61 11.49
N THR A 32 0.06 8.31 11.43
CA THR A 32 0.19 9.54 10.65
C THR A 32 1.49 9.54 9.86
N GLY A 33 1.45 9.99 8.60
CA GLY A 33 2.63 10.36 7.82
C GLY A 33 2.66 11.88 7.65
N ARG A 34 3.84 12.49 7.83
CA ARG A 34 4.03 13.93 7.69
C ARG A 34 5.17 14.24 6.74
N GLY A 35 4.88 14.99 5.67
CA GLY A 35 5.87 15.43 4.70
C GLY A 35 6.68 14.32 4.07
N LEU A 36 6.08 13.12 3.87
CA LEU A 36 6.80 11.95 3.40
C LEU A 36 7.35 12.17 2.00
N VAL A 37 8.62 11.77 1.82
CA VAL A 37 9.33 11.78 0.55
C VAL A 37 9.74 10.34 0.21
N CYS A 38 9.51 9.92 -1.02
CA CYS A 38 9.96 8.63 -1.53
C CYS A 38 10.98 8.82 -2.65
N VAL A 39 12.18 8.24 -2.48
CA VAL A 39 13.23 8.23 -3.50
C VAL A 39 13.51 6.79 -3.91
N ARG A 40 13.52 6.50 -5.23
CA ARG A 40 13.84 5.18 -5.79
C ARG A 40 14.80 5.33 -6.97
N GLY A 41 15.91 4.59 -6.94
CA GLY A 41 16.90 4.64 -8.01
C GLY A 41 17.42 6.05 -8.31
N GLY A 42 17.58 6.88 -7.29
CA GLY A 42 18.02 8.27 -7.43
C GLY A 42 16.94 9.25 -7.90
N ARG A 43 15.71 8.81 -8.14
CA ARG A 43 14.58 9.67 -8.54
C ARG A 43 13.59 9.83 -7.41
N THR A 44 13.08 11.04 -7.21
CA THR A 44 11.95 11.29 -6.31
C THR A 44 10.67 10.78 -6.98
N VAL A 45 9.95 9.91 -6.28
CA VAL A 45 8.68 9.31 -6.74
C VAL A 45 7.50 10.16 -6.29
N PHE A 46 7.50 10.58 -5.03
CA PHE A 46 6.57 11.55 -4.47
C PHE A 46 7.24 12.33 -3.35
N GLU A 47 6.71 13.52 -3.06
CA GLU A 47 7.22 14.42 -2.01
C GLU A 47 6.08 15.18 -1.32
N GLY A 48 6.30 15.52 -0.04
CA GLY A 48 5.35 16.29 0.75
C GLY A 48 4.03 15.58 1.03
N LEU A 49 4.03 14.23 1.09
CA LEU A 49 2.82 13.45 1.28
C LEU A 49 2.45 13.37 2.75
N ASP A 50 1.23 13.80 3.05
CA ASP A 50 0.62 13.73 4.38
C ASP A 50 -0.58 12.78 4.38
N PHE A 51 -0.73 12.03 5.47
CA PHE A 51 -1.95 11.26 5.75
C PHE A 51 -2.18 11.13 7.25
N THR A 52 -3.42 10.88 7.65
CA THR A 52 -3.79 10.57 9.03
C THR A 52 -4.85 9.47 9.02
N LEU A 53 -4.64 8.42 9.81
CA LEU A 53 -5.57 7.33 10.04
C LEU A 53 -6.01 7.32 11.49
N LYS A 54 -7.31 7.15 11.69
CA LYS A 54 -7.97 6.96 13.00
C LYS A 54 -8.49 5.53 13.12
N SER A 55 -8.88 5.16 14.31
CA SER A 55 -9.52 3.86 14.56
C SER A 55 -10.71 3.64 13.62
N GLY A 56 -10.71 2.51 12.91
CA GLY A 56 -11.74 2.13 11.95
C GLY A 56 -11.60 2.73 10.54
N ASP A 57 -10.58 3.53 10.29
CA ASP A 57 -10.38 4.16 8.98
C ASP A 57 -9.89 3.17 7.90
N ALA A 58 -10.22 3.51 6.66
CA ALA A 58 -9.66 2.88 5.48
C ALA A 58 -9.11 3.94 4.53
N LEU A 59 -7.90 3.72 4.02
CA LEU A 59 -7.24 4.54 3.01
C LEU A 59 -7.05 3.73 1.74
N VAL A 60 -7.50 4.25 0.59
CA VAL A 60 -7.28 3.64 -0.72
C VAL A 60 -6.25 4.46 -1.48
N LEU A 61 -5.12 3.85 -1.80
CA LEU A 61 -4.06 4.47 -2.58
C LEU A 61 -4.39 4.35 -4.06
N LEU A 62 -4.56 5.48 -4.72
CA LEU A 62 -4.90 5.61 -6.12
C LEU A 62 -3.78 6.30 -6.90
N GLY A 63 -3.72 6.03 -8.21
CA GLY A 63 -2.75 6.63 -9.11
C GLY A 63 -2.26 5.63 -10.16
N PRO A 64 -1.60 6.09 -11.23
CA PRO A 64 -1.08 5.25 -12.29
C PRO A 64 0.00 4.27 -11.79
N ASN A 65 0.39 3.32 -12.65
CA ASN A 65 1.53 2.46 -12.36
C ASN A 65 2.80 3.32 -12.22
N GLY A 66 3.63 3.01 -11.23
CA GLY A 66 4.84 3.80 -10.94
C GLY A 66 4.61 5.03 -10.05
N SER A 67 3.38 5.42 -9.71
CA SER A 67 3.11 6.56 -8.83
C SER A 67 3.58 6.40 -7.38
N GLY A 68 4.07 5.20 -7.01
CA GLY A 68 4.64 4.97 -5.69
C GLY A 68 3.70 4.29 -4.67
N LYS A 69 2.54 3.76 -5.06
CA LYS A 69 1.59 3.08 -4.15
C LYS A 69 2.26 1.99 -3.30
N SER A 70 2.91 1.02 -3.94
CA SER A 70 3.64 -0.04 -3.24
C SER A 70 4.84 0.49 -2.45
N SER A 71 5.48 1.58 -2.90
CA SER A 71 6.56 2.22 -2.15
C SER A 71 6.04 2.89 -0.88
N LEU A 72 4.90 3.58 -0.96
CA LEU A 72 4.25 4.15 0.21
C LEU A 72 3.83 3.07 1.21
N LEU A 73 3.21 1.97 0.76
CA LEU A 73 2.90 0.83 1.63
C LEU A 73 4.14 0.25 2.32
N ARG A 74 5.27 0.14 1.60
CA ARG A 74 6.54 -0.32 2.19
C ARG A 74 7.14 0.69 3.17
N ILE A 75 6.99 1.99 2.93
CA ILE A 75 7.36 3.03 3.90
C ILE A 75 6.48 2.88 5.13
N MET A 76 5.16 2.79 4.97
CA MET A 76 4.21 2.57 6.07
C MET A 76 4.48 1.28 6.85
N ALA A 77 5.02 0.25 6.19
CA ALA A 77 5.40 -1.02 6.82
C ALA A 77 6.78 -0.99 7.49
N GLY A 78 7.54 0.11 7.41
CA GLY A 78 8.92 0.17 7.89
C GLY A 78 9.91 -0.64 7.05
N LEU A 79 9.49 -1.13 5.88
CA LEU A 79 10.32 -1.93 4.96
C LEU A 79 11.12 -1.07 3.97
N LEU A 80 10.79 0.19 3.87
CA LEU A 80 11.49 1.18 3.06
C LEU A 80 11.64 2.46 3.87
N LYS A 81 12.89 2.92 4.03
CA LYS A 81 13.15 4.19 4.69
C LYS A 81 12.65 5.34 3.81
N PRO A 82 11.86 6.29 4.35
CA PRO A 82 11.50 7.50 3.62
C PRO A 82 12.74 8.36 3.33
N GLY A 83 12.74 9.07 2.21
CA GLY A 83 13.77 10.04 1.86
C GLY A 83 13.66 11.35 2.66
N GLY A 84 12.52 11.58 3.30
CA GLY A 84 12.23 12.70 4.20
C GLY A 84 10.85 12.52 4.81
N GLY A 85 10.55 13.33 5.84
CA GLY A 85 9.30 13.24 6.58
C GLY A 85 9.29 12.12 7.62
N ASP A 86 8.19 12.02 8.37
CA ASP A 86 8.06 11.15 9.52
C ASP A 86 6.81 10.28 9.45
N LEU A 87 6.92 9.05 9.97
CA LEU A 87 5.80 8.17 10.34
C LEU A 87 5.63 8.18 11.84
N LEU A 88 4.40 8.33 12.30
CA LEU A 88 4.12 8.49 13.72
C LEU A 88 2.98 7.56 14.16
N TRP A 89 3.15 6.91 15.31
CA TRP A 89 2.07 6.30 16.08
C TRP A 89 1.76 7.16 17.30
N TYR A 90 0.52 7.64 17.42
CA TYR A 90 0.10 8.51 18.52
C TYR A 90 1.02 9.73 18.72
N GLY A 91 1.64 10.22 17.63
CA GLY A 91 2.58 11.34 17.68
C GLY A 91 4.04 10.97 17.97
N TYR A 92 4.35 9.70 18.27
CA TYR A 92 5.71 9.20 18.47
C TYR A 92 6.28 8.63 17.18
N ALA A 93 7.55 8.90 16.90
CA ALA A 93 8.15 8.45 15.66
C ALA A 93 8.30 6.92 15.62
N VAL A 94 7.97 6.33 14.49
CA VAL A 94 8.14 4.87 14.25
C VAL A 94 9.61 4.44 14.40
N THR A 95 10.55 5.36 14.11
CA THR A 95 11.98 5.12 14.25
C THR A 95 12.45 4.96 15.68
N ASP A 96 11.68 5.43 16.65
CA ASP A 96 12.03 5.34 18.07
C ASP A 96 11.77 3.93 18.63
N ASP A 97 10.78 3.22 18.07
CA ASP A 97 10.44 1.84 18.43
C ASP A 97 9.96 1.04 17.20
N PRO A 98 10.89 0.59 16.35
CA PRO A 98 10.56 -0.20 15.15
C PRO A 98 9.92 -1.55 15.47
N GLU A 99 10.26 -2.18 16.59
CA GLU A 99 9.69 -3.48 16.97
C GLU A 99 8.20 -3.37 17.27
N SER A 100 7.79 -2.41 18.07
CA SER A 100 6.38 -2.12 18.33
C SER A 100 5.63 -1.75 17.05
N HIS A 101 6.27 -1.02 16.14
CA HIS A 101 5.68 -0.72 14.83
C HIS A 101 5.40 -1.99 14.03
N HIS A 102 6.39 -2.88 13.90
CA HIS A 102 6.21 -4.15 13.20
C HIS A 102 5.19 -5.08 13.86
N ALA A 103 5.10 -5.06 15.19
CA ALA A 103 4.09 -5.81 15.94
C ALA A 103 2.66 -5.31 15.68
N ARG A 104 2.46 -4.02 15.41
CA ARG A 104 1.15 -3.39 15.22
C ARG A 104 0.56 -3.52 13.82
N GLN A 105 1.32 -3.98 12.81
CA GLN A 105 0.86 -3.97 11.44
C GLN A 105 1.02 -5.32 10.75
N HIS A 106 0.16 -5.62 9.77
CA HIS A 106 0.34 -6.66 8.77
C HIS A 106 0.61 -6.02 7.41
N TYR A 107 1.65 -6.49 6.73
CA TYR A 107 1.91 -6.16 5.34
C TYR A 107 1.71 -7.39 4.44
N VAL A 108 0.80 -7.29 3.49
CA VAL A 108 0.60 -8.26 2.41
C VAL A 108 1.00 -7.57 1.11
N GLY A 109 2.20 -7.88 0.64
CA GLY A 109 2.75 -7.32 -0.59
C GLY A 109 2.27 -8.05 -1.85
N HIS A 110 2.87 -7.67 -2.98
CA HIS A 110 2.62 -8.35 -4.26
C HIS A 110 3.10 -9.81 -4.26
N LEU A 111 4.19 -10.11 -3.56
CA LEU A 111 4.66 -11.48 -3.35
C LEU A 111 4.00 -12.07 -2.10
N ASP A 112 3.48 -13.28 -2.22
CA ASP A 112 2.70 -13.92 -1.15
C ASP A 112 3.51 -14.29 0.11
N GLY A 113 4.85 -14.34 0.00
CA GLY A 113 5.75 -14.61 1.14
C GLY A 113 5.58 -16.02 1.73
N LEU A 114 5.20 -17.00 0.92
CA LEU A 114 4.96 -18.37 1.37
C LEU A 114 6.25 -19.19 1.43
N LYS A 115 6.32 -20.08 2.41
CA LYS A 115 7.36 -21.13 2.54
C LYS A 115 6.91 -22.33 1.71
N VAL A 116 7.40 -22.44 0.48
CA VAL A 116 6.94 -23.45 -0.50
C VAL A 116 7.17 -24.91 -0.08
N ALA A 117 8.12 -25.15 0.84
CA ALA A 117 8.40 -26.48 1.39
C ALA A 117 7.42 -26.90 2.50
N MET A 118 6.69 -25.98 3.07
CA MET A 118 5.72 -26.23 4.14
C MET A 118 4.33 -26.50 3.59
N THR A 119 3.49 -27.15 4.36
CA THR A 119 2.05 -27.29 4.09
C THR A 119 1.34 -25.95 4.26
N VAL A 120 0.07 -25.88 3.88
CA VAL A 120 -0.79 -24.71 4.04
C VAL A 120 -0.93 -24.33 5.52
N SER A 121 -1.21 -25.32 6.37
CA SER A 121 -1.35 -25.13 7.82
C SER A 121 -0.02 -24.73 8.46
N GLU A 122 1.08 -25.39 8.12
CA GLU A 122 2.43 -25.05 8.62
C GLU A 122 2.84 -23.62 8.23
N ASN A 123 2.55 -23.18 6.99
CA ASN A 123 2.81 -21.80 6.57
C ASN A 123 2.12 -20.79 7.47
N LEU A 124 0.81 -21.00 7.70
CA LEU A 124 0.04 -20.08 8.51
C LEU A 124 0.50 -20.10 9.97
N SER A 125 0.74 -21.30 10.52
CA SER A 125 1.25 -21.49 11.89
C SER A 125 2.62 -20.85 12.08
N PHE A 126 3.53 -20.99 11.11
CA PHE A 126 4.86 -20.38 11.17
C PHE A 126 4.80 -18.87 11.29
N TRP A 127 4.04 -18.20 10.40
CA TRP A 127 3.96 -16.75 10.42
C TRP A 127 3.20 -16.20 11.63
N THR A 128 2.16 -16.92 12.07
CA THR A 128 1.39 -16.57 13.25
C THR A 128 2.20 -16.73 14.51
N GLY A 129 2.91 -17.85 14.65
CA GLY A 129 3.79 -18.12 15.79
C GLY A 129 4.94 -17.14 15.90
N LEU A 130 5.56 -16.76 14.75
CA LEU A 130 6.61 -15.75 14.72
C LEU A 130 6.12 -14.39 15.27
N ARG A 131 4.85 -14.04 15.02
CA ARG A 131 4.26 -12.78 15.50
C ARG A 131 3.80 -12.85 16.96
N MET A 132 3.27 -14.00 17.37
CA MET A 132 2.76 -14.17 18.75
C MET A 132 3.89 -14.47 19.76
N GLY A 133 5.08 -14.87 19.28
CA GLY A 133 6.17 -15.33 20.13
C GLY A 133 5.95 -16.73 20.72
N GLU A 134 4.85 -17.40 20.36
CA GLU A 134 4.45 -18.71 20.83
C GLU A 134 3.69 -19.50 19.74
N ALA A 135 3.50 -20.80 19.95
CA ALA A 135 2.71 -21.63 19.03
C ALA A 135 1.24 -21.18 19.01
N PRO A 136 0.66 -20.89 17.82
CA PRO A 136 -0.72 -20.46 17.75
C PRO A 136 -1.68 -21.59 18.12
N PRO A 137 -2.83 -21.27 18.75
CA PRO A 137 -3.87 -22.26 19.01
C PRO A 137 -4.36 -22.92 17.70
N PRO A 138 -4.53 -24.26 17.64
CA PRO A 138 -4.97 -24.96 16.42
C PRO A 138 -6.29 -24.42 15.85
N GLY A 139 -7.23 -24.02 16.69
CA GLY A 139 -8.51 -23.43 16.27
C GLY A 139 -8.33 -22.10 15.53
N LEU A 140 -7.33 -21.31 15.89
CA LEU A 140 -7.06 -20.02 15.23
C LEU A 140 -6.62 -20.23 13.76
N ILE A 141 -5.72 -21.17 13.55
CA ILE A 141 -5.22 -21.52 12.21
C ILE A 141 -6.36 -22.07 11.34
N ARG A 142 -7.12 -23.03 11.87
CA ARG A 142 -8.25 -23.62 11.15
C ARG A 142 -9.29 -22.57 10.76
N ASN A 143 -9.68 -21.69 11.67
CA ASN A 143 -10.67 -20.65 11.40
C ASN A 143 -10.19 -19.65 10.33
N ALA A 144 -8.89 -19.33 10.30
CA ALA A 144 -8.34 -18.44 9.28
C ALA A 144 -8.28 -19.13 7.91
N LEU A 145 -7.97 -20.43 7.84
CA LEU A 145 -8.01 -21.21 6.61
C LEU A 145 -9.43 -21.39 6.10
N ASP A 146 -10.36 -21.75 6.97
CA ASP A 146 -11.79 -21.94 6.66
C ASP A 146 -12.40 -20.65 6.07
N THR A 147 -12.09 -19.50 6.66
CA THR A 147 -12.57 -18.20 6.17
C THR A 147 -12.25 -17.98 4.70
N PHE A 148 -11.10 -18.45 4.22
CA PHE A 148 -10.69 -18.35 2.81
C PHE A 148 -10.86 -19.65 2.03
N GLY A 149 -11.62 -20.64 2.56
CA GLY A 149 -11.92 -21.91 1.90
C GLY A 149 -10.68 -22.77 1.65
N LEU A 150 -9.70 -22.76 2.58
CA LEU A 150 -8.43 -23.49 2.45
C LEU A 150 -8.26 -24.61 3.48
N ASP A 151 -9.22 -24.85 4.36
CA ASP A 151 -9.17 -25.86 5.42
C ASP A 151 -8.99 -27.28 4.86
N HIS A 152 -9.64 -27.61 3.75
CA HIS A 152 -9.51 -28.89 3.04
C HIS A 152 -8.13 -29.10 2.41
N LEU A 153 -7.28 -28.07 2.32
CA LEU A 153 -5.91 -28.09 1.81
C LEU A 153 -4.87 -27.96 2.95
N ALA A 154 -5.29 -28.03 4.22
CA ALA A 154 -4.42 -27.75 5.37
C ALA A 154 -3.09 -28.51 5.33
N ASP A 155 -3.12 -29.78 4.96
CA ASP A 155 -1.93 -30.66 4.89
C ASP A 155 -1.29 -30.69 3.49
N PHE A 156 -1.79 -29.90 2.56
CA PHE A 156 -1.26 -29.86 1.19
C PHE A 156 0.01 -29.01 1.13
N PRO A 157 1.06 -29.45 0.38
CA PRO A 157 2.27 -28.63 0.20
C PRO A 157 1.96 -27.31 -0.52
N ALA A 158 2.41 -26.18 0.04
CA ALA A 158 2.13 -24.84 -0.51
C ALA A 158 2.67 -24.64 -1.94
N ARG A 159 3.71 -25.41 -2.35
CA ARG A 159 4.19 -25.38 -3.74
C ARG A 159 3.16 -25.80 -4.78
N MET A 160 2.19 -26.64 -4.39
CA MET A 160 1.17 -27.21 -5.28
C MET A 160 -0.08 -26.33 -5.40
N LEU A 161 -0.16 -25.27 -4.63
CA LEU A 161 -1.28 -24.33 -4.68
C LEU A 161 -1.31 -23.54 -5.99
N SER A 162 -2.50 -23.30 -6.51
CA SER A 162 -2.72 -22.32 -7.60
C SER A 162 -2.38 -20.89 -7.14
N ALA A 163 -2.25 -19.95 -8.07
CA ALA A 163 -1.99 -18.55 -7.75
C ALA A 163 -3.06 -17.95 -6.81
N GLY A 164 -4.36 -18.21 -7.09
CA GLY A 164 -5.46 -17.76 -6.23
C GLY A 164 -5.44 -18.39 -4.85
N GLN A 165 -5.11 -19.69 -4.73
CA GLN A 165 -4.96 -20.36 -3.44
C GLN A 165 -3.78 -19.80 -2.63
N LYS A 166 -2.64 -19.51 -3.28
CA LYS A 166 -1.50 -18.84 -2.65
C LYS A 166 -1.89 -17.46 -2.15
N ARG A 167 -2.62 -16.68 -2.95
CA ARG A 167 -3.09 -15.36 -2.56
C ARG A 167 -4.04 -15.44 -1.37
N ARG A 168 -5.00 -16.36 -1.37
CA ARG A 168 -5.91 -16.61 -0.23
C ARG A 168 -5.16 -17.00 1.03
N LEU A 169 -4.14 -17.87 0.94
CA LEU A 169 -3.29 -18.24 2.07
C LEU A 169 -2.50 -17.04 2.61
N SER A 170 -1.97 -16.20 1.73
CA SER A 170 -1.30 -14.95 2.13
C SER A 170 -2.24 -14.01 2.89
N LEU A 171 -3.50 -13.89 2.46
CA LEU A 171 -4.53 -13.09 3.13
C LEU A 171 -5.01 -13.72 4.43
N ALA A 172 -5.06 -15.05 4.54
CA ALA A 172 -5.43 -15.72 5.79
C ALA A 172 -4.49 -15.34 6.95
N ARG A 173 -3.25 -14.95 6.68
CA ARG A 173 -2.28 -14.49 7.70
C ARG A 173 -2.77 -13.27 8.49
N VAL A 174 -3.49 -12.34 7.85
CA VAL A 174 -3.99 -11.16 8.54
C VAL A 174 -5.13 -11.48 9.52
N LEU A 175 -5.77 -12.66 9.37
CA LEU A 175 -6.81 -13.14 10.29
C LEU A 175 -6.25 -13.96 11.44
N ALA A 176 -5.09 -14.58 11.23
CA ALA A 176 -4.50 -15.52 12.18
C ALA A 176 -3.74 -14.86 13.32
N SER A 177 -3.46 -13.55 13.24
CA SER A 177 -2.84 -12.82 14.35
C SER A 177 -3.35 -11.39 14.42
N PRO A 178 -3.46 -10.81 15.63
CA PRO A 178 -3.94 -9.44 15.79
C PRO A 178 -2.94 -8.43 15.21
N ALA A 179 -3.48 -7.34 14.69
CA ALA A 179 -2.72 -6.15 14.29
C ALA A 179 -3.68 -4.94 14.28
N ASP A 180 -3.14 -3.74 14.52
CA ASP A 180 -3.91 -2.51 14.47
C ASP A 180 -4.10 -2.01 13.03
N LEU A 181 -3.11 -2.30 12.15
CA LEU A 181 -3.06 -1.79 10.78
C LEU A 181 -2.82 -2.92 9.78
N TRP A 182 -3.66 -2.98 8.74
CA TRP A 182 -3.45 -3.84 7.59
C TRP A 182 -2.99 -3.02 6.39
N LEU A 183 -1.86 -3.38 5.81
CA LEU A 183 -1.26 -2.79 4.62
C LEU A 183 -1.34 -3.81 3.49
N LEU A 184 -2.20 -3.58 2.50
CA LEU A 184 -2.56 -4.56 1.47
C LEU A 184 -2.19 -4.02 0.08
N ASP A 185 -1.23 -4.68 -0.59
CA ASP A 185 -0.77 -4.30 -1.93
C ASP A 185 -1.42 -5.22 -2.96
N GLU A 186 -2.32 -4.68 -3.79
CA GLU A 186 -3.12 -5.40 -4.81
C GLU A 186 -3.78 -6.68 -4.26
N PRO A 187 -4.53 -6.61 -3.16
CA PRO A 187 -4.98 -7.82 -2.47
C PRO A 187 -5.98 -8.67 -3.27
N ALA A 188 -6.72 -8.08 -4.22
CA ALA A 188 -7.71 -8.77 -5.04
C ALA A 188 -7.13 -9.48 -6.27
N VAL A 189 -5.86 -9.25 -6.60
CA VAL A 189 -5.22 -9.92 -7.75
C VAL A 189 -5.25 -11.43 -7.59
N ALA A 190 -5.63 -12.15 -8.63
CA ALA A 190 -5.80 -13.59 -8.70
C ALA A 190 -6.92 -14.19 -7.81
N LEU A 191 -7.75 -13.36 -7.19
CA LEU A 191 -8.94 -13.80 -6.46
C LEU A 191 -10.16 -13.91 -7.37
N ASP A 192 -10.99 -14.89 -7.12
CA ASP A 192 -12.36 -14.95 -7.64
C ASP A 192 -13.29 -14.01 -6.87
N ARG A 193 -14.50 -13.81 -7.39
CA ARG A 193 -15.49 -12.89 -6.81
C ARG A 193 -15.85 -13.23 -5.37
N GLU A 194 -15.94 -14.51 -5.04
CA GLU A 194 -16.29 -14.99 -3.70
C GLU A 194 -15.16 -14.67 -2.71
N SER A 195 -13.91 -14.91 -3.10
CA SER A 195 -12.74 -14.57 -2.30
C SER A 195 -12.58 -13.06 -2.10
N VAL A 196 -12.94 -12.24 -3.10
CA VAL A 196 -12.97 -10.77 -2.96
C VAL A 196 -14.03 -10.37 -1.92
N ALA A 197 -15.25 -10.92 -2.00
CA ALA A 197 -16.30 -10.63 -1.02
C ALA A 197 -15.90 -11.07 0.40
N THR A 198 -15.21 -12.19 0.54
CA THR A 198 -14.65 -12.66 1.81
C THR A 198 -13.62 -11.68 2.36
N LEU A 199 -12.71 -11.17 1.52
CA LEU A 199 -11.73 -10.15 1.90
C LEU A 199 -12.41 -8.85 2.36
N GLU A 200 -13.41 -8.37 1.63
CA GLU A 200 -14.19 -7.17 1.98
C GLU A 200 -14.87 -7.32 3.34
N GLN A 201 -15.47 -8.49 3.61
CA GLN A 201 -16.07 -8.79 4.91
C GLN A 201 -15.02 -8.84 6.04
N ALA A 202 -13.85 -9.43 5.77
CA ALA A 202 -12.74 -9.47 6.73
C ALA A 202 -12.25 -8.06 7.07
N ILE A 203 -12.05 -7.20 6.07
CA ILE A 203 -11.69 -5.79 6.23
C ILE A 203 -12.77 -5.05 7.04
N ALA A 204 -14.04 -5.21 6.68
CA ALA A 204 -15.13 -4.57 7.39
C ALA A 204 -15.20 -5.00 8.87
N ARG A 205 -14.94 -6.28 9.16
CA ARG A 205 -14.88 -6.81 10.53
C ARG A 205 -13.70 -6.23 11.30
N HIS A 206 -12.53 -6.15 10.70
CA HIS A 206 -11.32 -5.56 11.27
C HIS A 206 -11.56 -4.09 11.65
N ARG A 207 -12.11 -3.29 10.73
CA ARG A 207 -12.43 -1.88 10.96
C ARG A 207 -13.47 -1.66 12.05
N ARG A 208 -14.52 -2.49 12.13
CA ARG A 208 -15.53 -2.42 13.22
C ARG A 208 -14.94 -2.67 14.61
N ARG A 209 -13.78 -3.35 14.68
CA ARG A 209 -13.04 -3.57 15.95
C ARG A 209 -12.01 -2.49 16.22
N GLY A 210 -12.01 -1.41 15.45
CA GLY A 210 -11.08 -0.30 15.58
C GLY A 210 -9.81 -0.42 14.75
N GLY A 211 -9.63 -1.50 14.00
CA GLY A 211 -8.48 -1.68 13.12
C GLY A 211 -8.51 -0.70 11.93
N MET A 212 -7.34 -0.38 11.41
CA MET A 212 -7.15 0.48 10.25
C MET A 212 -6.69 -0.35 9.05
N VAL A 213 -7.00 0.12 7.84
CA VAL A 213 -6.54 -0.55 6.62
C VAL A 213 -6.07 0.46 5.58
N VAL A 214 -4.96 0.14 4.90
CA VAL A 214 -4.51 0.85 3.70
C VAL A 214 -4.44 -0.14 2.55
N VAL A 215 -5.11 0.17 1.46
CA VAL A 215 -5.17 -0.70 0.28
C VAL A 215 -4.61 0.06 -0.92
N ALA A 216 -3.60 -0.49 -1.58
CA ALA A 216 -3.22 -0.08 -2.93
C ALA A 216 -3.88 -1.03 -3.91
N THR A 217 -4.69 -0.52 -4.82
CA THR A 217 -5.39 -1.36 -5.80
C THR A 217 -5.75 -0.61 -7.06
N HIS A 218 -5.81 -1.34 -8.17
CA HIS A 218 -6.43 -0.94 -9.42
C HIS A 218 -7.80 -1.61 -9.63
N SER A 219 -8.11 -2.62 -8.79
CA SER A 219 -9.38 -3.35 -8.84
C SER A 219 -10.41 -2.70 -7.93
N GLU A 220 -11.68 -2.82 -8.30
CA GLU A 220 -12.79 -2.41 -7.44
C GLU A 220 -12.88 -3.34 -6.23
N ILE A 221 -12.60 -2.80 -5.05
CA ILE A 221 -12.86 -3.42 -3.75
C ILE A 221 -13.84 -2.51 -3.02
N ALA A 222 -14.98 -3.07 -2.62
CA ALA A 222 -16.03 -2.31 -1.94
C ALA A 222 -15.63 -2.00 -0.49
N LEU A 223 -14.96 -0.87 -0.30
CA LEU A 223 -14.59 -0.36 1.02
C LEU A 223 -15.49 0.81 1.40
N SER A 224 -16.51 0.55 2.20
CA SER A 224 -17.41 1.61 2.66
C SER A 224 -16.65 2.67 3.46
N ARG A 225 -16.90 3.96 3.18
CA ARG A 225 -16.27 5.10 3.87
C ARG A 225 -14.73 5.03 3.87
N ALA A 226 -14.13 4.63 2.75
CA ALA A 226 -12.69 4.71 2.55
C ALA A 226 -12.31 6.08 2.01
N TRP A 227 -11.16 6.59 2.43
CA TRP A 227 -10.61 7.85 1.95
C TRP A 227 -9.69 7.59 0.75
N PRO A 228 -9.89 8.23 -0.41
CA PRO A 228 -8.96 8.10 -1.51
C PRO A 228 -7.73 8.99 -1.29
N LEU A 229 -6.55 8.43 -1.51
CA LEU A 229 -5.28 9.16 -1.56
C LEU A 229 -4.70 9.03 -2.96
N TYR A 230 -4.70 10.11 -3.72
CA TYR A 230 -4.18 10.18 -5.08
C TYR A 230 -2.70 10.51 -5.08
N LEU A 231 -1.84 9.54 -5.39
CA LEU A 231 -0.38 9.71 -5.31
C LEU A 231 0.19 10.62 -6.41
N ASP A 232 -0.46 10.69 -7.56
CA ASP A 232 -0.08 11.58 -8.66
C ASP A 232 -0.09 13.06 -8.26
N ARG A 233 -0.86 13.45 -7.24
CA ARG A 233 -0.88 14.81 -6.70
C ARG A 233 0.39 15.18 -5.93
N PHE A 234 1.20 14.21 -5.57
CA PHE A 234 2.46 14.36 -4.84
C PHE A 234 3.69 14.09 -5.70
N ALA A 235 3.49 13.90 -7.03
CA ALA A 235 4.58 13.76 -7.96
C ALA A 235 5.43 15.04 -7.98
N PRO A 236 6.78 14.94 -8.02
CA PRO A 236 7.65 16.10 -8.09
C PRO A 236 7.34 16.94 -9.33
N SER A 237 7.43 18.25 -9.21
CA SER A 237 7.12 19.18 -10.32
C SER A 237 7.99 18.96 -11.55
N SER A 238 9.23 18.48 -11.38
CA SER A 238 10.12 18.04 -12.47
C SER A 238 9.65 16.76 -13.18
N GLY A 239 9.04 15.83 -12.48
CA GLY A 239 8.54 14.58 -13.06
C GLY A 239 7.27 14.75 -13.89
N LEU A 240 6.45 15.76 -13.60
CA LEU A 240 5.26 16.08 -14.40
C LEU A 240 5.61 16.64 -15.79
N ALA A 241 6.75 17.31 -15.92
CA ALA A 241 7.27 17.79 -17.20
C ALA A 241 7.76 16.61 -18.07
N GLU A 242 8.53 15.69 -17.50
CA GLU A 242 9.03 14.49 -18.21
C GLU A 242 7.89 13.57 -18.68
N LEU A 243 6.87 13.33 -17.82
CA LEU A 243 5.71 12.52 -18.20
C LEU A 243 4.84 13.16 -19.29
N ARG A 244 4.82 14.49 -19.38
CA ARG A 244 4.14 15.23 -20.45
C ARG A 244 4.92 15.20 -21.77
N GLU A 245 6.24 15.26 -21.71
CA GLU A 245 7.11 15.13 -22.89
C GLU A 245 7.07 13.71 -23.45
N ASP A 246 7.14 12.67 -22.63
CA ASP A 246 7.01 11.28 -23.05
C ASP A 246 5.63 10.99 -23.68
N ALA A 247 4.56 11.53 -23.11
CA ALA A 247 3.22 11.41 -23.67
C ALA A 247 3.05 12.18 -24.98
N ALA A 248 3.66 13.36 -25.10
CA ALA A 248 3.65 14.16 -26.31
C ALA A 248 4.48 13.51 -27.44
N THR A 249 5.62 12.91 -27.09
CA THR A 249 6.49 12.18 -28.05
C THR A 249 5.81 10.89 -28.53
N ALA A 250 5.12 10.16 -27.65
CA ALA A 250 4.36 8.96 -28.04
C ALA A 250 3.16 9.26 -28.96
N LEU A 251 2.56 10.44 -28.86
CA LEU A 251 1.47 10.89 -29.73
C LEU A 251 1.96 11.55 -31.03
N GLY A 252 3.22 12.00 -31.07
CA GLY A 252 3.84 12.65 -32.25
C GLY A 252 4.38 11.68 -33.30
N ASP A 253 4.71 10.44 -32.96
CA ASP A 253 5.36 9.47 -33.90
C ASP A 253 4.35 8.60 -34.67
N GLY A 254 3.04 8.78 -34.47
CA GLY A 254 1.97 8.08 -35.19
C GLY A 254 1.55 8.68 -36.53
N GLY A 255 2.08 9.87 -36.92
CA GLY A 255 1.54 10.69 -38.02
C GLY A 255 2.28 10.65 -39.37
N HIS A 256 3.39 9.93 -39.54
CA HIS A 256 4.21 10.09 -40.75
C HIS A 256 4.64 8.81 -41.47
N LYS A 257 3.90 7.70 -41.39
CA LYS A 257 4.16 6.49 -42.20
C LYS A 257 2.95 6.02 -43.02
N SER A 258 2.21 6.91 -43.65
CA SER A 258 1.17 6.51 -44.62
C SER A 258 1.02 7.44 -45.79
N ALA A 259 2.12 7.84 -46.46
CA ALA A 259 2.03 8.57 -47.76
C ALA A 259 3.26 8.38 -48.63
N ARG A 260 3.76 7.12 -48.83
CA ARG A 260 4.78 6.85 -49.83
C ARG A 260 4.76 5.43 -50.36
N ALA A 261 3.61 4.97 -50.81
CA ALA A 261 3.51 3.71 -51.59
C ALA A 261 2.33 3.77 -52.57
N SER A 262 2.37 4.71 -53.53
CA SER A 262 1.52 4.65 -54.72
C SER A 262 1.97 5.67 -55.74
N ARG A 263 3.14 5.45 -56.35
CA ARG A 263 3.56 6.05 -57.65
C ARG A 263 4.79 5.32 -58.14
N GLN A 264 4.61 4.17 -58.79
CA GLN A 264 5.50 3.66 -59.84
C GLN A 264 4.87 2.39 -60.41
N GLU A 265 4.04 2.58 -61.41
CA GLU A 265 3.81 1.63 -62.49
C GLU A 265 2.78 2.24 -63.44
N ALA A 266 3.26 2.97 -64.44
CA ALA A 266 2.60 3.15 -65.72
C ALA A 266 3.55 3.93 -66.65
N GLN A 267 4.22 3.22 -67.52
CA GLN A 267 4.52 3.62 -68.93
C GLN A 267 5.64 2.78 -69.48
N PRO A 268 5.67 2.55 -70.81
CA PRO A 268 4.73 1.84 -71.70
C PRO A 268 5.32 0.50 -72.14
#